data_e5eea949645aad55ad76c502edfaba97
#
_entry.id   e5eea949645aad55ad76c502edfaba97
#
_cell.length_a   1.000
_cell.length_b   1.000
_cell.length_c   1.000
_cell.angle_alpha   90.00
_cell.angle_beta   90.00
_cell.angle_gamma   90.00
#
_symmetry.space_group_name_H-M   'P 1'
#
loop_
_entity.id
_entity.type
_entity.pdbx_description
1 polymer ?
#
loop_
_entity_poly.entity_id
_entity_poly.type
_entity_poly.pdbx_seq_one_letter_code
_entity_poly.pdbx_strand_id
1 'polypeptide(L)'
;MKRIIITLCICTAWVASTYAQYPYTLKKCLEEGLANNYSIRITRNEEQISHNNATLANAGYLPTVDLSAGYTGTLDNTDTKSRSTGTTASERNIYDQTLKAGLDVNWTLFDGFNISTTYKKLKELEHQGETNTRITLEDFIAGLTAEYYNYVQQEIRLKNFLYAVSLSKERLRI
;
A
#
# COMPACT_ATOMS: atom_id res chain seq x y z
N MET A 1 -9.70 38.90 -44.77
CA MET A 1 -10.75 39.23 -43.78
C MET A 1 -11.48 37.98 -43.26
N LYS A 2 -12.04 37.09 -44.09
CA LYS A 2 -12.75 35.87 -43.58
C LYS A 2 -11.91 34.94 -42.67
N ARG A 3 -10.62 34.75 -42.96
CA ARG A 3 -9.71 33.90 -42.14
C ARG A 3 -9.41 34.48 -40.77
N ILE A 4 -9.34 35.79 -40.62
CA ILE A 4 -9.08 36.48 -39.34
C ILE A 4 -10.32 36.42 -38.45
N ILE A 5 -11.52 36.50 -39.04
CA ILE A 5 -12.77 36.38 -38.29
C ILE A 5 -12.97 34.94 -37.73
N ILE A 6 -12.56 33.93 -38.50
CA ILE A 6 -12.65 32.52 -38.07
C ILE A 6 -11.68 32.24 -36.92
N THR A 7 -10.43 32.75 -36.97
CA THR A 7 -9.47 32.61 -35.87
C THR A 7 -9.90 33.35 -34.61
N LEU A 8 -10.51 34.53 -34.76
CA LEU A 8 -11.04 35.28 -33.63
C LEU A 8 -12.22 34.57 -32.95
N CYS A 9 -13.14 33.96 -33.74
CA CYS A 9 -14.26 33.16 -33.22
C CYS A 9 -13.79 31.87 -32.49
N ILE A 10 -12.70 31.23 -32.96
CA ILE A 10 -12.14 30.03 -32.30
C ILE A 10 -11.49 30.41 -30.97
N CYS A 11 -10.77 31.53 -30.89
CA CYS A 11 -10.20 32.01 -29.63
C CYS A 11 -11.25 32.41 -28.59
N THR A 12 -12.39 33.00 -28.99
CA THR A 12 -13.46 33.36 -28.05
C THR A 12 -14.24 32.15 -27.55
N ALA A 13 -14.35 31.06 -28.33
CA ALA A 13 -15.00 29.83 -27.91
C ALA A 13 -14.20 29.07 -26.83
N TRP A 14 -12.88 29.22 -26.77
CA TRP A 14 -12.02 28.59 -25.74
C TRP A 14 -12.09 29.28 -24.37
N VAL A 15 -12.44 30.54 -24.30
CA VAL A 15 -12.53 31.30 -23.06
C VAL A 15 -13.85 31.06 -22.29
N ALA A 16 -14.88 30.58 -22.98
CA ALA A 16 -16.21 30.34 -22.39
C ALA A 16 -16.34 29.09 -21.52
N SER A 17 -15.31 28.22 -21.44
CA SER A 17 -15.40 26.93 -20.75
C SER A 17 -14.94 26.92 -19.28
N THR A 18 -14.64 28.09 -18.68
CA THR A 18 -13.94 28.12 -17.35
C THR A 18 -14.81 28.41 -16.14
N TYR A 19 -16.13 28.47 -16.23
CA TYR A 19 -16.97 28.83 -15.09
C TYR A 19 -18.10 27.83 -14.79
N ALA A 20 -17.75 26.56 -14.63
CA ALA A 20 -18.65 25.61 -13.99
C ALA A 20 -18.05 25.13 -12.64
N GLN A 21 -17.85 26.05 -11.70
CA GLN A 21 -17.64 25.68 -10.30
C GLN A 21 -19.01 25.30 -9.72
N TYR A 22 -19.35 24.02 -9.84
CA TYR A 22 -20.46 23.48 -9.05
C TYR A 22 -20.06 23.54 -7.58
N PRO A 23 -20.91 24.13 -6.70
CA PRO A 23 -20.62 24.12 -5.28
C PRO A 23 -20.47 22.67 -4.81
N TYR A 24 -19.32 22.34 -4.23
CA TYR A 24 -19.10 21.03 -3.65
C TYR A 24 -20.03 20.85 -2.47
N THR A 25 -20.98 19.94 -2.58
CA THR A 25 -21.83 19.54 -1.46
C THR A 25 -21.07 18.60 -0.54
N LEU A 26 -21.44 18.54 0.75
CA LEU A 26 -20.85 17.59 1.70
C LEU A 26 -20.87 16.15 1.15
N LYS A 27 -21.98 15.74 0.55
CA LYS A 27 -22.12 14.41 -0.06
C LYS A 27 -21.05 14.16 -1.12
N LYS A 28 -20.84 15.13 -2.01
CA LYS A 28 -19.85 14.99 -3.08
C LYS A 28 -18.42 15.00 -2.53
N CYS A 29 -18.14 15.82 -1.51
CA CYS A 29 -16.84 15.81 -0.83
C CYS A 29 -16.56 14.43 -0.19
N LEU A 30 -17.57 13.83 0.44
CA LEU A 30 -17.45 12.51 1.05
C LEU A 30 -17.23 11.41 -0.02
N GLU A 31 -18.00 11.43 -1.10
CA GLU A 31 -17.86 10.45 -2.20
C GLU A 31 -16.46 10.51 -2.82
N GLU A 32 -15.98 11.69 -3.17
CA GLU A 32 -14.65 11.90 -3.74
C GLU A 32 -13.53 11.56 -2.75
N GLY A 33 -13.71 11.96 -1.48
CA GLY A 33 -12.74 11.68 -0.42
C GLY A 33 -12.62 10.18 -0.14
N LEU A 34 -13.73 9.46 -0.03
CA LEU A 34 -13.74 8.01 0.18
C LEU A 34 -13.13 7.23 -0.99
N ALA A 35 -13.32 7.73 -2.23
CA ALA A 35 -12.78 7.09 -3.43
C ALA A 35 -11.26 7.30 -3.57
N ASN A 36 -10.75 8.49 -3.21
CA ASN A 36 -9.40 8.91 -3.54
C ASN A 36 -8.46 9.01 -2.33
N ASN A 37 -8.92 8.76 -1.10
CA ASN A 37 -8.09 8.85 0.08
C ASN A 37 -7.09 7.70 0.17
N TYR A 38 -5.79 8.02 0.17
CA TYR A 38 -4.72 7.02 0.25
C TYR A 38 -4.68 6.31 1.60
N SER A 39 -5.03 6.97 2.71
CA SER A 39 -5.05 6.34 4.04
C SER A 39 -6.09 5.21 4.09
N ILE A 40 -7.30 5.45 3.57
CA ILE A 40 -8.33 4.42 3.46
C ILE A 40 -7.88 3.26 2.57
N ARG A 41 -7.20 3.57 1.45
CA ARG A 41 -6.66 2.52 0.55
C ARG A 41 -5.59 1.68 1.24
N ILE A 42 -4.72 2.31 2.04
CA ILE A 42 -3.69 1.59 2.81
C ILE A 42 -4.38 0.65 3.81
N THR A 43 -5.31 1.16 4.63
CA THR A 43 -6.00 0.34 5.63
C THR A 43 -6.78 -0.83 5.01
N ARG A 44 -7.42 -0.64 3.86
CA ARG A 44 -8.07 -1.73 3.10
C ARG A 44 -7.08 -2.77 2.61
N ASN A 45 -5.89 -2.36 2.19
CA ASN A 45 -4.83 -3.29 1.80
C ASN A 45 -4.30 -4.08 3.01
N GLU A 46 -4.18 -3.44 4.18
CA GLU A 46 -3.81 -4.11 5.43
C GLU A 46 -4.86 -5.14 5.87
N GLU A 47 -6.14 -4.81 5.74
CA GLU A 47 -7.25 -5.74 5.93
C GLU A 47 -7.12 -6.94 4.98
N GLN A 48 -6.88 -6.69 3.68
CA GLN A 48 -6.70 -7.73 2.70
C GLN A 48 -5.47 -8.62 2.99
N ILE A 49 -4.39 -8.04 3.51
CA ILE A 49 -3.21 -8.80 3.97
C ILE A 49 -3.58 -9.70 5.15
N SER A 50 -4.32 -9.18 6.13
CA SER A 50 -4.78 -9.97 7.27
C SER A 50 -5.70 -11.11 6.84
N HIS A 51 -6.62 -10.86 5.91
CA HIS A 51 -7.48 -11.86 5.29
C HIS A 51 -6.67 -12.96 4.57
N ASN A 52 -5.71 -12.56 3.72
CA ASN A 52 -4.86 -13.49 2.98
C ASN A 52 -3.95 -14.32 3.90
N ASN A 53 -3.60 -13.80 5.08
CA ASN A 53 -2.81 -14.51 6.06
C ASN A 53 -3.62 -15.50 6.91
N ALA A 54 -4.93 -15.33 7.00
CA ALA A 54 -5.83 -16.17 7.82
C ALA A 54 -6.18 -17.51 7.14
N THR A 55 -5.14 -18.23 6.68
CA THR A 55 -5.28 -19.51 5.98
C THR A 55 -4.80 -20.69 6.82
N LEU A 56 -5.27 -21.89 6.48
CA LEU A 56 -4.81 -23.13 7.09
C LEU A 56 -3.31 -23.39 6.82
N ALA A 57 -2.82 -22.97 5.65
CA ALA A 57 -1.41 -23.08 5.30
C ALA A 57 -0.54 -22.26 6.23
N ASN A 58 -0.87 -20.98 6.41
CA ASN A 58 -0.12 -20.08 7.30
C ASN A 58 -0.22 -20.44 8.77
N ALA A 59 -1.28 -21.14 9.16
CA ALA A 59 -1.40 -21.70 10.50
C ALA A 59 -0.52 -22.94 10.72
N GLY A 60 -0.02 -23.58 9.65
CA GLY A 60 0.85 -24.76 9.73
C GLY A 60 0.11 -26.09 9.58
N TYR A 61 -1.16 -26.10 9.13
CA TYR A 61 -1.89 -27.36 8.87
C TYR A 61 -1.40 -28.10 7.64
N LEU A 62 -0.81 -27.38 6.66
CA LEU A 62 -0.36 -27.97 5.42
C LEU A 62 1.16 -28.22 5.46
N PRO A 63 1.65 -29.25 4.73
CA PRO A 63 3.08 -29.45 4.57
C PRO A 63 3.72 -28.31 3.78
N THR A 64 4.97 -27.97 4.11
CA THR A 64 5.83 -27.16 3.26
C THR A 64 6.60 -28.05 2.31
N VAL A 65 6.74 -27.59 1.07
CA VAL A 65 7.48 -28.28 0.01
C VAL A 65 8.55 -27.33 -0.50
N ASP A 66 9.81 -27.68 -0.23
CA ASP A 66 10.95 -26.86 -0.60
C ASP A 66 11.77 -27.57 -1.70
N LEU A 67 11.99 -26.87 -2.81
CA LEU A 67 12.86 -27.32 -3.89
C LEU A 67 14.23 -26.64 -3.75
N SER A 68 15.27 -27.41 -3.55
CA SER A 68 16.64 -26.94 -3.47
C SER A 68 17.46 -27.39 -4.68
N ALA A 69 18.28 -26.49 -5.23
CA ALA A 69 19.24 -26.82 -6.25
C ALA A 69 20.56 -26.08 -5.94
N GLY A 70 21.66 -26.81 -5.98
CA GLY A 70 22.97 -26.26 -5.73
C GLY A 70 24.00 -26.80 -6.70
N TYR A 71 24.85 -25.93 -7.22
CA TYR A 71 26.03 -26.28 -8.00
C TYR A 71 27.27 -25.78 -7.28
N THR A 72 28.22 -26.67 -7.04
CA THR A 72 29.49 -26.36 -6.42
C THR A 72 30.63 -26.85 -7.32
N GLY A 73 31.52 -25.94 -7.66
CA GLY A 73 32.79 -26.27 -8.32
C GLY A 73 33.95 -25.97 -7.38
N THR A 74 34.84 -26.95 -7.17
CA THR A 74 36.06 -26.79 -6.38
C THR A 74 37.26 -27.02 -7.26
N LEU A 75 38.32 -26.24 -7.08
CA LEU A 75 39.61 -26.40 -7.70
C LEU A 75 40.65 -26.65 -6.60
N ASP A 76 41.08 -27.87 -6.47
CA ASP A 76 41.97 -28.28 -5.42
C ASP A 76 43.38 -28.51 -5.95
N ASN A 77 44.38 -28.12 -5.14
CA ASN A 77 45.78 -28.47 -5.29
C ASN A 77 46.23 -29.24 -4.03
N THR A 78 46.58 -30.50 -4.18
CA THR A 78 46.92 -31.35 -3.03
C THR A 78 48.38 -31.87 -3.14
N ASP A 79 49.13 -31.58 -2.11
CA ASP A 79 50.47 -32.14 -1.91
C ASP A 79 50.44 -33.19 -0.80
N THR A 80 50.58 -34.47 -1.14
CA THR A 80 50.57 -35.56 -0.16
C THR A 80 51.98 -36.07 0.04
N LYS A 81 52.51 -35.99 1.28
CA LYS A 81 53.79 -36.59 1.67
C LYS A 81 53.57 -37.89 2.44
N SER A 82 54.02 -38.98 1.89
CA SER A 82 53.98 -40.28 2.57
C SER A 82 55.22 -40.41 3.51
N ARG A 83 54.96 -40.54 4.80
CA ARG A 83 56.01 -40.66 5.82
C ARG A 83 56.68 -42.01 5.79
N SER A 84 56.03 -43.06 5.24
CA SER A 84 56.57 -44.42 5.20
C SER A 84 57.48 -44.68 4.01
N THR A 85 57.25 -44.00 2.88
CA THR A 85 58.00 -44.22 1.64
C THR A 85 58.84 -42.98 1.22
N GLY A 86 58.71 -41.86 1.91
CA GLY A 86 59.42 -40.61 1.59
C GLY A 86 59.00 -39.98 0.27
N THR A 87 57.94 -40.50 -0.37
CA THR A 87 57.46 -40.00 -1.66
C THR A 87 56.49 -38.83 -1.46
N THR A 88 56.66 -37.81 -2.32
CA THR A 88 55.69 -36.67 -2.39
C THR A 88 54.92 -36.85 -3.68
N ALA A 89 53.59 -36.96 -3.57
CA ALA A 89 52.67 -36.89 -4.69
C ALA A 89 52.05 -35.49 -4.70
N SER A 90 52.17 -34.78 -5.81
CA SER A 90 51.56 -33.44 -6.01
C SER A 90 50.53 -33.56 -7.14
N GLU A 91 49.27 -33.33 -6.79
CA GLU A 91 48.17 -33.26 -7.74
C GLU A 91 47.69 -31.80 -7.79
N ARG A 92 47.70 -31.23 -8.98
CA ARG A 92 47.31 -29.82 -9.21
C ARG A 92 46.16 -29.73 -10.19
N ASN A 93 45.32 -28.69 -9.98
CA ASN A 93 44.16 -28.41 -10.84
C ASN A 93 43.13 -29.54 -10.87
N ILE A 94 42.90 -30.19 -9.75
CA ILE A 94 41.79 -31.13 -9.60
C ILE A 94 40.51 -30.32 -9.59
N TYR A 95 39.74 -30.42 -10.65
CA TYR A 95 38.44 -29.73 -10.73
C TYR A 95 37.32 -30.73 -10.43
N ASP A 96 36.67 -30.51 -9.30
CA ASP A 96 35.51 -31.30 -8.88
C ASP A 96 34.24 -30.47 -9.02
N GLN A 97 33.20 -31.05 -9.61
CA GLN A 97 31.90 -30.45 -9.85
C GLN A 97 30.83 -31.30 -9.19
N THR A 98 30.05 -30.67 -8.32
CA THR A 98 28.95 -31.34 -7.68
C THR A 98 27.65 -30.58 -7.99
N LEU A 99 26.70 -31.24 -8.65
CA LEU A 99 25.33 -30.78 -8.83
C LEU A 99 24.44 -31.54 -7.83
N LYS A 100 23.75 -30.77 -6.97
CA LYS A 100 22.78 -31.30 -6.01
C LYS A 100 21.41 -30.74 -6.34
N ALA A 101 20.38 -31.59 -6.36
CA ALA A 101 19.00 -31.22 -6.43
C ALA A 101 18.22 -32.02 -5.39
N GLY A 102 17.36 -31.37 -4.64
CA GLY A 102 16.60 -32.01 -3.58
C GLY A 102 15.18 -31.44 -3.49
N LEU A 103 14.26 -32.29 -3.08
CA LEU A 103 12.90 -31.94 -2.72
C LEU A 103 12.69 -32.31 -1.26
N ASP A 104 12.43 -31.33 -0.41
CA ASP A 104 12.19 -31.49 1.01
C ASP A 104 10.71 -31.24 1.30
N VAL A 105 10.06 -32.19 1.98
CA VAL A 105 8.66 -32.09 2.41
C VAL A 105 8.62 -32.18 3.91
N ASN A 106 8.19 -31.09 4.56
CA ASN A 106 8.07 -31.00 6.02
C ASN A 106 6.60 -30.86 6.40
N TRP A 107 6.11 -31.79 7.24
CA TRP A 107 4.74 -31.75 7.73
C TRP A 107 4.67 -32.01 9.23
N THR A 108 4.17 -31.04 9.95
CA THR A 108 3.93 -31.19 11.39
C THR A 108 2.54 -31.78 11.61
N LEU A 109 2.48 -33.04 12.03
CA LEU A 109 1.23 -33.77 12.26
C LEU A 109 0.60 -33.43 13.62
N PHE A 110 1.42 -33.16 14.63
CA PHE A 110 0.96 -32.78 15.97
C PHE A 110 1.99 -31.88 16.66
N ASP A 111 1.54 -30.76 17.25
CA ASP A 111 2.37 -29.77 17.94
C ASP A 111 1.76 -29.28 19.27
N GLY A 112 0.96 -30.13 19.92
CA GLY A 112 0.31 -29.78 21.17
C GLY A 112 -0.80 -28.72 21.01
N PHE A 113 -1.54 -28.72 19.89
CA PHE A 113 -2.63 -27.79 19.55
C PHE A 113 -2.17 -26.35 19.19
N ASN A 114 -0.87 -26.08 19.06
CA ASN A 114 -0.37 -24.77 18.70
C ASN A 114 -0.88 -24.34 17.30
N ILE A 115 -0.85 -25.22 16.31
CA ILE A 115 -1.39 -24.98 14.95
C ILE A 115 -2.86 -24.54 15.03
N SER A 116 -3.68 -25.23 15.82
CA SER A 116 -5.10 -24.90 15.98
C SER A 116 -5.30 -23.52 16.63
N THR A 117 -4.48 -23.22 17.64
CA THR A 117 -4.51 -21.91 18.32
C THR A 117 -4.01 -20.81 17.42
N THR A 118 -2.97 -21.07 16.63
CA THR A 118 -2.45 -20.13 15.61
C THR A 118 -3.50 -19.81 14.55
N TYR A 119 -4.25 -20.81 14.08
CA TYR A 119 -5.35 -20.56 13.13
C TYR A 119 -6.43 -19.64 13.72
N LYS A 120 -6.85 -19.89 14.97
CA LYS A 120 -7.79 -19.01 15.66
C LYS A 120 -7.25 -17.60 15.83
N LYS A 121 -5.98 -17.47 16.21
CA LYS A 121 -5.30 -16.16 16.30
C LYS A 121 -5.31 -15.44 14.96
N LEU A 122 -5.01 -16.11 13.85
CA LEU A 122 -5.04 -15.51 12.50
C LEU A 122 -6.45 -15.04 12.12
N LYS A 123 -7.49 -15.79 12.51
CA LYS A 123 -8.89 -15.37 12.29
C LYS A 123 -9.29 -14.15 13.13
N GLU A 124 -8.80 -14.04 14.36
CA GLU A 124 -9.00 -12.84 15.19
C GLU A 124 -8.24 -11.63 14.62
N LEU A 125 -7.04 -11.82 14.07
CA LEU A 125 -6.29 -10.75 13.41
C LEU A 125 -6.99 -10.27 12.11
N GLU A 126 -7.63 -11.18 11.38
CA GLU A 126 -8.50 -10.82 10.23
C GLU A 126 -9.65 -9.94 10.69
N HIS A 127 -10.38 -10.33 11.72
CA HIS A 127 -11.49 -9.54 12.28
C HIS A 127 -11.04 -8.19 12.86
N GLN A 128 -9.84 -8.15 13.44
CA GLN A 128 -9.21 -6.89 13.87
C GLN A 128 -8.93 -5.97 12.68
N GLY A 129 -8.45 -6.53 11.55
CA GLY A 129 -8.23 -5.78 10.31
C GLY A 129 -9.51 -5.13 9.78
N GLU A 130 -10.61 -5.88 9.72
CA GLU A 130 -11.95 -5.39 9.33
C GLU A 130 -12.40 -4.23 10.25
N THR A 131 -12.23 -4.40 11.56
CA THR A 131 -12.60 -3.40 12.55
C THR A 131 -11.78 -2.12 12.40
N ASN A 132 -10.47 -2.24 12.17
CA ASN A 132 -9.58 -1.09 11.94
C ASN A 132 -9.96 -0.31 10.68
N THR A 133 -10.32 -1.01 9.60
CA THR A 133 -10.81 -0.36 8.37
C THR A 133 -12.08 0.43 8.65
N ARG A 134 -13.01 -0.14 9.41
CA ARG A 134 -14.25 0.54 9.79
C ARG A 134 -13.97 1.79 10.64
N ILE A 135 -13.10 1.71 11.64
CA ILE A 135 -12.70 2.87 12.46
C ILE A 135 -12.11 3.96 11.58
N THR A 136 -11.18 3.62 10.70
CA THR A 136 -10.54 4.59 9.78
C THR A 136 -11.57 5.29 8.88
N LEU A 137 -12.57 4.56 8.40
CA LEU A 137 -13.65 5.12 7.58
C LEU A 137 -14.53 6.07 8.40
N GLU A 138 -14.92 5.69 9.62
CA GLU A 138 -15.75 6.51 10.51
C GLU A 138 -15.01 7.79 10.91
N ASP A 139 -13.74 7.70 11.27
CA ASP A 139 -12.89 8.86 11.61
C ASP A 139 -12.72 9.80 10.41
N PHE A 140 -12.51 9.27 9.22
CA PHE A 140 -12.42 10.08 8.00
C PHE A 140 -13.72 10.83 7.72
N ILE A 141 -14.88 10.15 7.82
CA ILE A 141 -16.20 10.78 7.61
C ILE A 141 -16.42 11.88 8.63
N ALA A 142 -16.12 11.63 9.91
CA ALA A 142 -16.28 12.61 10.97
C ALA A 142 -15.36 13.82 10.76
N GLY A 143 -14.08 13.58 10.48
CA GLY A 143 -13.09 14.64 10.22
C GLY A 143 -13.45 15.49 9.01
N LEU A 144 -13.78 14.88 7.87
CA LEU A 144 -14.16 15.61 6.66
C LEU A 144 -15.45 16.43 6.87
N THR A 145 -16.39 15.87 7.60
CA THR A 145 -17.64 16.59 7.94
C THR A 145 -17.36 17.82 8.79
N ALA A 146 -16.51 17.70 9.80
CA ALA A 146 -16.11 18.82 10.65
C ALA A 146 -15.42 19.93 9.84
N GLU A 147 -14.47 19.56 8.97
CA GLU A 147 -13.75 20.50 8.10
C GLU A 147 -14.69 21.18 7.08
N TYR A 148 -15.66 20.44 6.52
CA TYR A 148 -16.64 21.03 5.62
C TYR A 148 -17.46 22.11 6.31
N TYR A 149 -17.94 21.88 7.54
CA TYR A 149 -18.68 22.88 8.30
C TYR A 149 -17.81 24.03 8.77
N ASN A 150 -16.55 23.79 9.08
CA ASN A 150 -15.57 24.86 9.33
C ASN A 150 -15.42 25.77 8.10
N TYR A 151 -15.30 25.19 6.92
CA TYR A 151 -15.24 25.96 5.66
C TYR A 151 -16.51 26.82 5.47
N VAL A 152 -17.70 26.24 5.62
CA VAL A 152 -18.98 26.96 5.51
C VAL A 152 -19.04 28.11 6.52
N GLN A 153 -18.60 27.88 7.75
CA GLN A 153 -18.54 28.92 8.79
C GLN A 153 -17.62 30.09 8.39
N GLN A 154 -16.44 29.78 7.82
CA GLN A 154 -15.51 30.84 7.36
C GLN A 154 -16.10 31.63 6.18
N GLU A 155 -16.80 30.99 5.26
CA GLU A 155 -17.49 31.66 4.17
C GLU A 155 -18.55 32.65 4.70
N ILE A 156 -19.35 32.21 5.66
CA ILE A 156 -20.35 33.07 6.31
C ILE A 156 -19.67 34.23 7.03
N ARG A 157 -18.59 34.00 7.77
CA ARG A 157 -17.80 35.05 8.43
C ARG A 157 -17.30 36.07 7.44
N LEU A 158 -16.73 35.63 6.31
CA LEU A 158 -16.27 36.53 5.27
C LEU A 158 -17.40 37.41 4.73
N LYS A 159 -18.57 36.86 4.44
CA LYS A 159 -19.74 37.61 3.99
C LYS A 159 -20.16 38.64 5.01
N ASN A 160 -20.18 38.30 6.31
CA ASN A 160 -20.50 39.20 7.37
C ASN A 160 -19.49 40.35 7.50
N PHE A 161 -18.20 40.09 7.38
CA PHE A 161 -17.17 41.14 7.36
C PHE A 161 -17.31 42.07 6.15
N LEU A 162 -17.54 41.55 4.96
CA LEU A 162 -17.77 42.37 3.77
C LEU A 162 -19.01 43.25 3.92
N TYR A 163 -20.08 42.73 4.52
CA TYR A 163 -21.29 43.51 4.85
C TYR A 163 -20.99 44.61 5.86
N ALA A 164 -20.27 44.31 6.96
CA ALA A 164 -19.85 45.29 7.94
C ALA A 164 -18.99 46.40 7.36
N VAL A 165 -18.05 46.08 6.47
CA VAL A 165 -17.22 47.05 5.75
C VAL A 165 -18.09 47.95 4.86
N SER A 166 -19.03 47.37 4.11
CA SER A 166 -19.93 48.14 3.25
C SER A 166 -20.80 49.13 4.07
N LEU A 167 -21.34 48.70 5.21
CA LEU A 167 -22.11 49.50 6.11
C LEU A 167 -21.28 50.65 6.73
N SER A 168 -20.01 50.35 7.11
CA SER A 168 -19.11 51.37 7.66
C SER A 168 -18.72 52.42 6.60
N LYS A 169 -18.54 52.04 5.37
CA LYS A 169 -18.30 52.97 4.24
C LYS A 169 -19.50 53.90 4.02
N GLU A 170 -20.71 53.32 4.06
CA GLU A 170 -21.91 54.14 3.88
C GLU A 170 -22.10 55.15 5.03
N ARG A 171 -21.81 54.76 6.30
CA ARG A 171 -21.80 55.67 7.44
C ARG A 171 -20.78 56.81 7.35
N LEU A 172 -19.63 56.57 6.68
CA LEU A 172 -18.62 57.61 6.47
C LEU A 172 -19.00 58.58 5.36
N ARG A 173 -19.94 58.22 4.50
CA ARG A 173 -20.40 59.05 3.38
C ARG A 173 -21.44 60.12 3.78
N ILE A 174 -22.05 59.92 4.94
CA ILE A 174 -23.00 60.89 5.53
C ILE A 174 -22.25 61.93 6.34
#